data_9b67de9f065572fcab43cc28fdbe0aa7
#
_entry.id   9b67de9f065572fcab43cc28fdbe0aa7
#
_cell.length_a   1.000
_cell.length_b   1.000
_cell.length_c   1.000
_cell.angle_alpha   90.00
_cell.angle_beta   90.00
_cell.angle_gamma   90.00
#
_symmetry.space_group_name_H-M   'P 1'
#
loop_
_entity.id
_entity.type
_entity.pdbx_description
1 polymer ?
#
loop_
_entity_poly.entity_id
_entity_poly.type
_entity_poly.pdbx_seq_one_letter_code
_entity_poly.pdbx_strand_id
1 'polypeptide(L)'
;HHSIGFLNKLRILSARYCSKLTIFPPLNLTSLERLELSNCLSLENFPEILGEMKNLLMLALDNLPLKELPVSFQNLVGLQSLYLDNCGIGWFPSSIIGMPKLSLLNATSCKGWQWVKSEEGEEKVDSIVRSNVYDFSANRCNLYDDFFSTSFSQLDHMETLCLRNNNFTFLPECIKEFQFLRRLDVSGCLHLQEIRGVPPNLVDFRAIECISLSSSSSSMLLNQ
;
A
#
# COMPACT_ATOMS: atom_id res chain seq x y z
N HIS A 1 -18.69 -15.70 -15.50
CA HIS A 1 -20.11 -15.69 -15.89
C HIS A 1 -20.73 -14.41 -15.33
N HIS A 2 -21.39 -13.59 -16.18
CA HIS A 2 -21.97 -12.29 -15.78
C HIS A 2 -22.99 -12.39 -14.62
N SER A 3 -23.54 -13.58 -14.35
CA SER A 3 -24.49 -13.82 -13.26
C SER A 3 -23.91 -13.62 -11.84
N ILE A 4 -22.60 -13.60 -11.67
CA ILE A 4 -21.99 -13.34 -10.35
C ILE A 4 -22.40 -11.97 -9.82
N GLY A 5 -22.48 -10.95 -10.68
CA GLY A 5 -22.86 -9.58 -10.29
C GLY A 5 -24.25 -9.42 -9.68
N PHE A 6 -25.10 -10.46 -9.72
CA PHE A 6 -26.47 -10.44 -9.17
C PHE A 6 -26.62 -11.20 -7.84
N LEU A 7 -25.53 -11.72 -7.28
CA LEU A 7 -25.56 -12.51 -6.03
C LEU A 7 -25.53 -11.60 -4.79
N ASN A 8 -26.59 -10.83 -4.58
CA ASN A 8 -26.67 -9.79 -3.53
C ASN A 8 -26.55 -10.29 -2.07
N LYS A 9 -26.59 -11.62 -1.83
CA LYS A 9 -26.38 -12.24 -0.51
C LYS A 9 -24.99 -12.81 -0.35
N LEU A 10 -24.14 -12.73 -1.39
CA LEU A 10 -22.80 -13.28 -1.35
C LEU A 10 -21.92 -12.45 -0.42
N ARG A 11 -21.33 -13.09 0.58
CA ARG A 11 -20.42 -12.45 1.54
C ARG A 11 -18.95 -12.74 1.25
N ILE A 12 -18.65 -13.90 0.69
CA ILE A 12 -17.28 -14.30 0.37
C ILE A 12 -17.25 -14.79 -1.08
N LEU A 13 -16.37 -14.21 -1.87
CA LEU A 13 -16.07 -14.64 -3.23
C LEU A 13 -14.58 -14.93 -3.33
N SER A 14 -14.23 -16.20 -3.50
CA SER A 14 -12.87 -16.62 -3.72
C SER A 14 -12.73 -17.32 -5.07
N ALA A 15 -11.87 -16.77 -5.93
CA ALA A 15 -11.49 -17.35 -7.21
C ALA A 15 -9.96 -17.49 -7.30
N ARG A 16 -9.30 -17.77 -6.15
CA ARG A 16 -7.84 -17.94 -6.09
C ARG A 16 -7.37 -19.04 -7.04
N TYR A 17 -6.22 -18.82 -7.65
CA TYR A 17 -5.59 -19.78 -8.58
C TYR A 17 -6.38 -20.08 -9.86
N CYS A 18 -7.39 -19.27 -10.20
CA CYS A 18 -8.09 -19.39 -11.46
C CYS A 18 -7.22 -18.81 -12.61
N SER A 19 -6.16 -19.53 -12.99
CA SER A 19 -5.15 -19.06 -13.94
C SER A 19 -5.67 -18.73 -15.35
N LYS A 20 -6.83 -19.25 -15.73
CA LYS A 20 -7.50 -18.99 -17.02
C LYS A 20 -8.52 -17.85 -16.93
N LEU A 21 -8.71 -17.23 -15.78
CA LEU A 21 -9.63 -16.11 -15.62
C LEU A 21 -8.98 -14.85 -16.21
N THR A 22 -9.50 -14.38 -17.34
CA THR A 22 -9.00 -13.20 -18.06
C THR A 22 -9.82 -11.96 -17.80
N ILE A 23 -11.12 -12.13 -17.53
CA ILE A 23 -12.08 -11.04 -17.34
C ILE A 23 -12.94 -11.35 -16.12
N PHE A 24 -13.08 -10.36 -15.26
CA PHE A 24 -14.03 -10.38 -14.16
C PHE A 24 -15.15 -9.36 -14.43
N PRO A 25 -16.43 -9.71 -14.23
CA PRO A 25 -17.52 -8.78 -14.50
C PRO A 25 -17.49 -7.59 -13.54
N PRO A 26 -18.03 -6.43 -13.92
CA PRO A 26 -18.19 -5.29 -13.03
C PRO A 26 -18.90 -5.68 -11.72
N LEU A 27 -18.46 -5.10 -10.62
CA LEU A 27 -18.89 -5.46 -9.27
C LEU A 27 -19.94 -4.49 -8.75
N ASN A 28 -21.05 -5.05 -8.24
CA ASN A 28 -22.04 -4.34 -7.45
C ASN A 28 -22.61 -5.28 -6.37
N LEU A 29 -21.73 -5.92 -5.61
CA LEU A 29 -22.10 -6.94 -4.61
C LEU A 29 -22.12 -6.28 -3.23
N THR A 30 -23.22 -5.65 -2.88
CA THR A 30 -23.35 -4.81 -1.66
C THR A 30 -23.18 -5.58 -0.35
N SER A 31 -23.40 -6.91 -0.34
CA SER A 31 -23.19 -7.75 0.86
C SER A 31 -21.80 -8.39 0.91
N LEU A 32 -20.96 -8.20 -0.12
CA LEU A 32 -19.65 -8.83 -0.18
C LEU A 32 -18.74 -8.26 0.89
N GLU A 33 -18.13 -9.14 1.69
CA GLU A 33 -17.20 -8.80 2.77
C GLU A 33 -15.75 -9.15 2.40
N ARG A 34 -15.57 -10.20 1.59
CA ARG A 34 -14.24 -10.67 1.18
C ARG A 34 -14.23 -11.03 -0.30
N LEU A 35 -13.24 -10.47 -1.02
CA LEU A 35 -12.95 -10.81 -2.41
C LEU A 35 -11.49 -11.29 -2.52
N GLU A 36 -11.30 -12.50 -3.01
CA GLU A 36 -9.97 -13.08 -3.21
C GLU A 36 -9.80 -13.52 -4.67
N LEU A 37 -8.89 -12.85 -5.38
CA LEU A 37 -8.54 -13.12 -6.77
C LEU A 37 -7.06 -13.49 -6.93
N SER A 38 -6.35 -13.67 -5.82
CA SER A 38 -4.89 -13.95 -5.81
C SER A 38 -4.52 -15.12 -6.73
N ASN A 39 -3.42 -14.97 -7.46
CA ASN A 39 -2.92 -15.96 -8.42
C ASN A 39 -3.82 -16.24 -9.64
N CYS A 40 -4.68 -15.31 -10.03
CA CYS A 40 -5.37 -15.32 -11.32
C CYS A 40 -4.45 -14.71 -12.40
N LEU A 41 -3.44 -15.47 -12.83
CA LEU A 41 -2.30 -14.99 -13.63
C LEU A 41 -2.64 -14.44 -15.03
N SER A 42 -3.88 -14.57 -15.47
CA SER A 42 -4.35 -14.01 -16.75
C SER A 42 -5.29 -12.80 -16.55
N LEU A 43 -5.55 -12.38 -15.32
CA LEU A 43 -6.44 -11.25 -15.02
C LEU A 43 -5.61 -9.95 -14.99
N GLU A 44 -5.54 -9.28 -16.14
CA GLU A 44 -4.73 -8.06 -16.32
C GLU A 44 -5.43 -6.77 -15.83
N ASN A 45 -6.75 -6.79 -15.69
CA ASN A 45 -7.52 -5.63 -15.30
C ASN A 45 -8.44 -5.97 -14.11
N PHE A 46 -8.44 -5.09 -13.11
CA PHE A 46 -9.40 -5.18 -12.02
C PHE A 46 -10.78 -4.69 -12.53
N PRO A 47 -11.88 -5.33 -12.11
CA PRO A 47 -13.21 -4.95 -12.60
C PRO A 47 -13.64 -3.57 -12.10
N GLU A 48 -14.49 -2.89 -12.88
CA GLU A 48 -15.15 -1.66 -12.45
C GLU A 48 -16.08 -1.90 -11.26
N ILE A 49 -16.10 -0.96 -10.32
CA ILE A 49 -16.96 -0.98 -9.14
C ILE A 49 -18.13 -0.03 -9.38
N LEU A 50 -19.31 -0.60 -9.64
CA LEU A 50 -20.49 0.15 -10.12
C LEU A 50 -21.19 0.99 -9.03
N GLY A 51 -20.84 0.81 -7.76
CA GLY A 51 -21.41 1.55 -6.64
C GLY A 51 -20.65 1.33 -5.34
N GLU A 52 -21.00 2.06 -4.30
CA GLU A 52 -20.32 1.95 -3.01
C GLU A 52 -20.43 0.55 -2.40
N MET A 53 -19.31 -0.11 -2.17
CA MET A 53 -19.21 -1.40 -1.49
C MET A 53 -18.80 -1.19 -0.02
N LYS A 54 -19.80 -0.90 0.82
CA LYS A 54 -19.61 -0.56 2.25
C LYS A 54 -19.21 -1.75 3.13
N ASN A 55 -19.53 -2.96 2.68
CA ASN A 55 -19.32 -4.20 3.43
C ASN A 55 -18.05 -4.95 3.00
N LEU A 56 -17.41 -4.58 1.89
CA LEU A 56 -16.16 -5.21 1.50
C LEU A 56 -15.03 -4.76 2.44
N LEU A 57 -14.58 -5.70 3.26
CA LEU A 57 -13.57 -5.46 4.30
C LEU A 57 -12.19 -5.89 3.85
N MET A 58 -12.09 -6.94 3.04
CA MET A 58 -10.83 -7.52 2.61
C MET A 58 -10.80 -7.77 1.10
N LEU A 59 -9.74 -7.33 0.46
CA LEU A 59 -9.45 -7.56 -0.94
C LEU A 59 -8.04 -8.12 -1.11
N ALA A 60 -7.93 -9.32 -1.71
CA ALA A 60 -6.66 -9.97 -2.00
C ALA A 60 -6.46 -10.12 -3.51
N LEU A 61 -5.42 -9.48 -4.03
CA LEU A 61 -5.07 -9.40 -5.45
C LEU A 61 -3.62 -9.86 -5.70
N ASP A 62 -3.03 -10.62 -4.79
CA ASP A 62 -1.64 -11.02 -4.87
C ASP A 62 -1.34 -11.79 -6.17
N ASN A 63 -0.16 -11.54 -6.74
CA ASN A 63 0.31 -12.19 -7.96
C ASN A 63 -0.61 -11.98 -9.18
N LEU A 64 -1.28 -10.83 -9.26
CA LEU A 64 -2.03 -10.45 -10.46
C LEU A 64 -1.17 -9.58 -11.38
N PRO A 65 -1.25 -9.77 -12.71
CA PRO A 65 -0.55 -8.93 -13.68
C PRO A 65 -1.28 -7.60 -13.93
N LEU A 66 -1.84 -7.01 -12.88
CA LEU A 66 -2.57 -5.75 -12.97
C LEU A 66 -1.62 -4.62 -13.36
N LYS A 67 -2.01 -3.81 -14.34
CA LYS A 67 -1.26 -2.62 -14.76
C LYS A 67 -1.65 -1.38 -13.95
N GLU A 68 -2.92 -1.28 -13.62
CA GLU A 68 -3.52 -0.16 -12.91
C GLU A 68 -4.77 -0.59 -12.14
N LEU A 69 -5.22 0.25 -11.23
CA LEU A 69 -6.52 0.12 -10.57
C LEU A 69 -7.49 1.13 -11.20
N PRO A 70 -8.76 0.75 -11.45
CA PRO A 70 -9.73 1.67 -12.04
C PRO A 70 -10.06 2.83 -11.09
N VAL A 71 -10.47 3.97 -11.64
CA VAL A 71 -10.91 5.14 -10.85
C VAL A 71 -12.03 4.75 -9.87
N SER A 72 -12.92 3.84 -10.27
CA SER A 72 -14.01 3.33 -9.44
C SER A 72 -13.54 2.52 -8.22
N PHE A 73 -12.25 2.22 -8.08
CA PHE A 73 -11.67 1.54 -6.91
C PHE A 73 -11.96 2.32 -5.60
N GLN A 74 -12.05 3.65 -5.67
CA GLN A 74 -12.46 4.50 -4.55
C GLN A 74 -13.85 4.17 -3.98
N ASN A 75 -14.72 3.48 -4.74
CA ASN A 75 -16.04 3.05 -4.28
C ASN A 75 -15.98 1.89 -3.26
N LEU A 76 -14.80 1.33 -3.00
CA LEU A 76 -14.58 0.33 -1.96
C LEU A 76 -14.48 0.98 -0.57
N VAL A 77 -15.46 1.80 -0.21
CA VAL A 77 -15.47 2.65 0.99
C VAL A 77 -15.45 1.87 2.32
N GLY A 78 -15.73 0.57 2.28
CA GLY A 78 -15.68 -0.34 3.43
C GLY A 78 -14.32 -0.99 3.64
N LEU A 79 -13.40 -0.90 2.66
CA LEU A 79 -12.17 -1.69 2.62
C LEU A 79 -11.26 -1.38 3.81
N GLN A 80 -10.85 -2.42 4.52
CA GLN A 80 -9.94 -2.35 5.66
C GLN A 80 -8.58 -2.98 5.36
N SER A 81 -8.54 -4.06 4.58
CA SER A 81 -7.31 -4.76 4.26
C SER A 81 -7.16 -4.96 2.76
N LEU A 82 -6.05 -4.47 2.20
CA LEU A 82 -5.70 -4.58 0.79
C LEU A 82 -4.35 -5.31 0.65
N TYR A 83 -4.38 -6.44 -0.07
CA TYR A 83 -3.20 -7.25 -0.39
C TYR A 83 -2.92 -7.19 -1.89
N LEU A 84 -1.72 -6.75 -2.25
CA LEU A 84 -1.27 -6.49 -3.62
C LEU A 84 0.11 -7.12 -3.88
N ASP A 85 0.51 -8.11 -3.11
CA ASP A 85 1.85 -8.67 -3.21
C ASP A 85 2.16 -9.15 -4.64
N ASN A 86 3.33 -8.76 -5.15
CA ASN A 86 3.79 -9.12 -6.48
C ASN A 86 2.80 -8.77 -7.61
N CYS A 87 2.05 -7.67 -7.45
CA CYS A 87 1.23 -7.11 -8.51
C CYS A 87 2.06 -6.26 -9.47
N GLY A 88 1.64 -6.23 -10.75
CA GLY A 88 2.28 -5.42 -11.79
C GLY A 88 2.01 -3.92 -11.70
N ILE A 89 1.27 -3.46 -10.69
CA ILE A 89 0.85 -2.07 -10.51
C ILE A 89 2.10 -1.20 -10.26
N GLY A 90 2.38 -0.27 -11.18
CA GLY A 90 3.44 0.71 -11.05
C GLY A 90 3.02 2.06 -10.46
N TRP A 91 1.70 2.34 -10.47
CA TRP A 91 1.15 3.62 -10.05
C TRP A 91 0.07 3.40 -8.99
N PHE A 92 0.27 3.98 -7.81
CA PHE A 92 -0.75 3.96 -6.76
C PHE A 92 -1.49 5.29 -6.76
N PRO A 93 -2.83 5.28 -6.99
CA PRO A 93 -3.63 6.48 -6.84
C PRO A 93 -3.53 7.00 -5.39
N SER A 94 -3.29 8.29 -5.21
CA SER A 94 -3.29 8.93 -3.88
C SER A 94 -4.62 8.71 -3.14
N SER A 95 -5.70 8.50 -3.88
CA SER A 95 -7.02 8.15 -3.34
C SER A 95 -7.03 6.89 -2.49
N ILE A 96 -6.11 5.92 -2.72
CA ILE A 96 -6.03 4.70 -1.87
C ILE A 96 -5.62 5.07 -0.45
N ILE A 97 -4.65 5.97 -0.28
CA ILE A 97 -4.22 6.42 1.06
C ILE A 97 -5.36 7.11 1.80
N GLY A 98 -6.19 7.86 1.06
CA GLY A 98 -7.35 8.56 1.60
C GLY A 98 -8.59 7.69 1.83
N MET A 99 -8.53 6.38 1.58
CA MET A 99 -9.69 5.51 1.81
C MET A 99 -10.08 5.48 3.29
N PRO A 100 -11.37 5.73 3.62
CA PRO A 100 -11.78 6.10 4.97
C PRO A 100 -11.61 5.00 6.02
N LYS A 101 -11.49 3.75 5.61
CA LYS A 101 -11.37 2.59 6.52
C LYS A 101 -10.16 1.72 6.26
N LEU A 102 -9.35 2.05 5.24
CA LEU A 102 -8.17 1.25 4.91
C LEU A 102 -7.15 1.36 6.04
N SER A 103 -6.86 0.25 6.65
CA SER A 103 -6.00 0.14 7.83
C SER A 103 -4.74 -0.71 7.57
N LEU A 104 -4.84 -1.69 6.67
CA LEU A 104 -3.71 -2.54 6.27
C LEU A 104 -3.51 -2.46 4.76
N LEU A 105 -2.30 -2.10 4.34
CA LEU A 105 -1.87 -2.08 2.95
C LEU A 105 -0.58 -2.89 2.79
N ASN A 106 -0.67 -4.05 2.14
CA ASN A 106 0.48 -4.85 1.79
C ASN A 106 0.67 -4.86 0.27
N ALA A 107 1.83 -4.35 -0.17
CA ALA A 107 2.19 -4.24 -1.57
C ALA A 107 3.64 -4.70 -1.81
N THR A 108 4.05 -5.74 -1.12
CA THR A 108 5.39 -6.32 -1.25
C THR A 108 5.67 -6.79 -2.68
N SER A 109 6.87 -6.52 -3.18
CA SER A 109 7.31 -6.90 -4.53
C SER A 109 6.53 -6.25 -5.68
N CYS A 110 5.84 -5.14 -5.45
CA CYS A 110 5.26 -4.30 -6.50
C CYS A 110 6.36 -3.40 -7.07
N LYS A 111 6.87 -3.71 -8.25
CA LYS A 111 7.99 -2.99 -8.85
C LYS A 111 7.51 -1.67 -9.47
N GLY A 112 8.22 -0.59 -9.16
CA GLY A 112 7.98 0.72 -9.78
C GLY A 112 6.90 1.54 -9.08
N TRP A 113 6.70 1.32 -7.78
CA TRP A 113 5.81 2.14 -6.97
C TRP A 113 6.13 3.62 -7.11
N GLN A 114 5.19 4.38 -7.63
CA GLN A 114 5.26 5.84 -7.66
C GLN A 114 3.91 6.40 -7.18
N TRP A 115 3.97 7.50 -6.42
CA TRP A 115 2.77 8.25 -6.10
C TRP A 115 2.33 9.00 -7.36
N VAL A 116 1.09 8.81 -7.80
CA VAL A 116 0.52 9.63 -8.87
C VAL A 116 0.45 11.05 -8.35
N LYS A 117 1.23 11.95 -8.98
CA LYS A 117 0.98 13.38 -8.83
C LYS A 117 -0.42 13.62 -9.39
N SER A 118 -1.31 14.23 -8.60
CA SER A 118 -2.54 14.79 -9.14
C SER A 118 -2.17 15.65 -10.35
N GLU A 119 -2.84 15.42 -11.48
CA GLU A 119 -2.61 16.22 -12.69
C GLU A 119 -2.70 17.70 -12.34
N GLU A 120 -1.74 18.47 -12.85
CA GLU A 120 -1.68 19.92 -12.69
C GLU A 120 -3.01 20.53 -13.14
N GLY A 121 -3.83 21.01 -12.23
CA GLY A 121 -5.06 21.71 -12.62
C GLY A 121 -6.06 22.03 -11.52
N GLU A 122 -6.02 21.38 -10.37
CA GLU A 122 -6.88 21.80 -9.25
C GLU A 122 -6.04 22.02 -7.98
N GLU A 123 -5.54 23.25 -7.80
CA GLU A 123 -5.29 23.80 -6.49
C GLU A 123 -6.62 23.84 -5.71
N LYS A 124 -6.99 22.75 -5.10
CA LYS A 124 -7.78 22.76 -3.89
C LYS A 124 -6.91 22.26 -2.74
N VAL A 125 -6.09 23.18 -2.28
CA VAL A 125 -5.70 23.28 -0.88
C VAL A 125 -7.01 23.36 -0.09
N ASP A 126 -7.48 22.22 0.44
CA ASP A 126 -8.29 22.20 1.66
C ASP A 126 -8.81 20.78 1.92
N SER A 127 -7.97 20.01 2.43
CA SER A 127 -8.07 19.00 3.47
C SER A 127 -6.88 18.07 3.32
N ILE A 128 -5.94 18.16 4.23
CA ILE A 128 -4.92 17.12 4.39
C ILE A 128 -5.71 15.86 4.74
N VAL A 129 -5.97 15.03 3.74
CA VAL A 129 -6.62 13.73 3.95
C VAL A 129 -5.57 12.86 4.63
N ARG A 130 -5.67 12.75 5.95
CA ARG A 130 -4.81 11.84 6.71
C ARG A 130 -5.21 10.41 6.42
N SER A 131 -4.22 9.58 6.22
CA SER A 131 -4.42 8.15 6.02
C SER A 131 -4.84 7.45 7.31
N ASN A 132 -5.72 6.46 7.20
CA ASN A 132 -6.04 5.55 8.30
C ASN A 132 -5.18 4.28 8.29
N VAL A 133 -4.20 4.18 7.38
CA VAL A 133 -3.30 3.03 7.28
C VAL A 133 -2.38 3.02 8.49
N TYR A 134 -2.49 1.98 9.33
CA TYR A 134 -1.60 1.77 10.47
C TYR A 134 -0.55 0.67 10.21
N ASP A 135 -0.81 -0.25 9.28
CA ASP A 135 0.14 -1.31 8.87
C ASP A 135 0.41 -1.21 7.38
N PHE A 136 1.64 -0.80 7.04
CA PHE A 136 2.07 -0.62 5.67
C PHE A 136 3.32 -1.42 5.36
N SER A 137 3.25 -2.23 4.31
CA SER A 137 4.37 -3.02 3.82
C SER A 137 4.59 -2.79 2.33
N ALA A 138 5.79 -2.32 1.98
CA ALA A 138 6.26 -2.13 0.61
C ALA A 138 7.69 -2.68 0.45
N ASN A 139 7.87 -3.95 0.84
CA ASN A 139 9.16 -4.62 0.73
C ASN A 139 9.46 -4.97 -0.74
N ARG A 140 10.73 -4.86 -1.16
CA ARG A 140 11.19 -5.25 -2.51
C ARG A 140 10.44 -4.53 -3.64
N CYS A 141 10.05 -3.28 -3.41
CA CYS A 141 9.28 -2.48 -4.36
C CYS A 141 10.16 -1.59 -5.25
N ASN A 142 11.48 -1.71 -5.14
CA ASN A 142 12.43 -0.88 -5.86
C ASN A 142 12.25 0.63 -5.58
N LEU A 143 11.94 0.97 -4.30
CA LEU A 143 11.72 2.34 -3.87
C LEU A 143 13.05 3.10 -3.82
N TYR A 144 13.05 4.33 -4.32
CA TYR A 144 14.14 5.29 -4.24
C TYR A 144 13.74 6.47 -3.34
N ASP A 145 14.58 7.49 -3.27
CA ASP A 145 14.40 8.65 -2.37
C ASP A 145 13.14 9.47 -2.70
N ASP A 146 12.66 9.43 -3.94
CA ASP A 146 11.42 10.08 -4.39
C ASP A 146 10.14 9.47 -3.76
N PHE A 147 10.23 8.24 -3.24
CA PHE A 147 9.15 7.65 -2.44
C PHE A 147 8.80 8.51 -1.23
N PHE A 148 9.79 9.16 -0.62
CA PHE A 148 9.60 10.03 0.56
C PHE A 148 9.13 11.45 0.16
N SER A 149 8.23 11.54 -0.80
CA SER A 149 7.58 12.77 -1.21
C SER A 149 6.57 13.28 -0.18
N THR A 150 5.90 14.38 -0.48
CA THR A 150 4.85 14.98 0.38
C THR A 150 3.74 13.98 0.73
N SER A 151 3.43 13.03 -0.17
CA SER A 151 2.41 12.00 0.09
C SER A 151 2.81 11.02 1.18
N PHE A 152 4.11 10.79 1.41
CA PHE A 152 4.60 9.94 2.49
C PHE A 152 4.24 10.52 3.87
N SER A 153 4.30 11.84 4.04
CA SER A 153 3.96 12.48 5.32
C SER A 153 2.48 12.34 5.71
N GLN A 154 1.60 11.99 4.77
CA GLN A 154 0.17 11.72 5.03
C GLN A 154 -0.04 10.38 5.76
N LEU A 155 0.98 9.53 5.83
CA LEU A 155 0.98 8.23 6.48
C LEU A 155 1.41 8.31 7.96
N ASP A 156 1.25 9.45 8.62
CA ASP A 156 1.75 9.73 9.97
C ASP A 156 1.07 8.92 11.10
N HIS A 157 -0.04 8.22 10.78
CA HIS A 157 -0.75 7.33 11.71
C HIS A 157 -0.25 5.88 11.73
N MET A 158 0.79 5.55 10.95
CA MET A 158 1.33 4.19 10.93
C MET A 158 1.87 3.75 12.29
N GLU A 159 1.56 2.50 12.65
CA GLU A 159 2.18 1.77 13.76
C GLU A 159 3.29 0.83 13.28
N THR A 160 3.12 0.29 12.07
CA THR A 160 4.10 -0.61 11.43
C THR A 160 4.43 -0.12 10.03
N LEU A 161 5.73 0.00 9.74
CA LEU A 161 6.27 0.34 8.43
C LEU A 161 7.37 -0.66 8.04
N CYS A 162 7.12 -1.44 6.98
CA CYS A 162 8.09 -2.40 6.44
C CYS A 162 8.52 -1.99 5.03
N LEU A 163 9.79 -1.60 4.88
CA LEU A 163 10.40 -1.12 3.63
C LEU A 163 11.64 -1.94 3.25
N ARG A 164 11.69 -3.22 3.58
CA ARG A 164 12.85 -4.10 3.39
C ARG A 164 13.27 -4.21 1.93
N ASN A 165 14.58 -4.33 1.70
CA ASN A 165 15.16 -4.58 0.37
C ASN A 165 14.73 -3.53 -0.68
N ASN A 166 14.82 -2.26 -0.33
CA ASN A 166 14.61 -1.11 -1.22
C ASN A 166 15.91 -0.34 -1.48
N ASN A 167 15.86 0.65 -2.37
CA ASN A 167 17.04 1.32 -2.92
C ASN A 167 17.22 2.77 -2.49
N PHE A 168 16.41 3.27 -1.56
CA PHE A 168 16.57 4.62 -1.04
C PHE A 168 17.89 4.77 -0.26
N THR A 169 18.42 5.99 -0.27
CA THR A 169 19.72 6.30 0.33
C THR A 169 19.61 6.91 1.72
N PHE A 170 18.44 7.41 2.10
CA PHE A 170 18.20 7.98 3.43
C PHE A 170 16.78 7.70 3.94
N LEU A 171 16.63 7.69 5.28
CA LEU A 171 15.33 7.86 5.93
C LEU A 171 15.09 9.35 6.17
N PRO A 172 13.93 9.91 5.74
CA PRO A 172 13.70 11.35 5.77
C PRO A 172 13.49 11.88 7.19
N GLU A 173 13.75 13.17 7.37
CA GLU A 173 13.56 13.82 8.66
C GLU A 173 12.10 13.81 9.13
N CYS A 174 11.12 13.87 8.19
CA CYS A 174 9.70 13.88 8.53
C CYS A 174 9.23 12.63 9.27
N ILE A 175 10.00 11.52 9.24
CA ILE A 175 9.62 10.31 9.99
C ILE A 175 9.62 10.52 11.51
N LYS A 176 10.30 11.55 12.02
CA LYS A 176 10.25 11.94 13.44
C LYS A 176 8.86 12.42 13.90
N GLU A 177 8.00 12.82 12.95
CA GLU A 177 6.63 13.25 13.22
C GLU A 177 5.65 12.07 13.35
N PHE A 178 6.10 10.83 13.04
CA PHE A 178 5.28 9.62 13.10
C PHE A 178 5.14 9.14 14.55
N GLN A 179 4.24 9.81 15.29
CA GLN A 179 4.04 9.62 16.73
C GLN A 179 3.55 8.22 17.12
N PHE A 180 2.93 7.50 16.20
CA PHE A 180 2.36 6.18 16.45
C PHE A 180 3.27 5.04 15.99
N LEU A 181 4.36 5.35 15.26
CA LEU A 181 5.22 4.32 14.68
C LEU A 181 6.00 3.57 15.75
N ARG A 182 5.69 2.29 15.91
CA ARG A 182 6.31 1.37 16.87
C ARG A 182 7.27 0.40 16.22
N ARG A 183 7.04 0.05 14.96
CA ARG A 183 7.88 -0.88 14.22
C ARG A 183 8.30 -0.28 12.89
N LEU A 184 9.61 -0.26 12.65
CA LEU A 184 10.24 0.17 11.40
C LEU A 184 11.25 -0.88 10.97
N ASP A 185 11.06 -1.47 9.78
CA ASP A 185 12.00 -2.44 9.22
C ASP A 185 12.48 -1.99 7.85
N VAL A 186 13.76 -1.66 7.76
CA VAL A 186 14.47 -1.27 6.55
C VAL A 186 15.59 -2.25 6.20
N SER A 187 15.55 -3.47 6.76
CA SER A 187 16.57 -4.49 6.56
C SER A 187 16.78 -4.79 5.08
N GLY A 188 18.03 -5.00 4.67
CA GLY A 188 18.40 -5.27 3.28
C GLY A 188 18.37 -4.04 2.37
N CYS A 189 18.19 -2.83 2.89
CA CYS A 189 18.34 -1.58 2.13
C CYS A 189 19.83 -1.28 1.97
N LEU A 190 20.48 -1.93 0.97
CA LEU A 190 21.93 -1.92 0.81
C LEU A 190 22.49 -0.50 0.54
N HIS A 191 21.68 0.41 0.02
CA HIS A 191 22.06 1.78 -0.32
C HIS A 191 21.76 2.80 0.76
N LEU A 192 21.12 2.39 1.86
CA LEU A 192 20.79 3.28 2.98
C LEU A 192 22.08 3.76 3.67
N GLN A 193 22.35 5.06 3.59
CA GLN A 193 23.55 5.71 4.11
C GLN A 193 23.26 6.54 5.36
N GLU A 194 22.07 7.14 5.43
CA GLU A 194 21.75 8.15 6.44
C GLU A 194 20.35 7.95 7.04
N ILE A 195 20.25 8.17 8.35
CA ILE A 195 18.99 8.26 9.08
C ILE A 195 18.87 9.69 9.57
N ARG A 196 17.98 10.49 8.95
CA ARG A 196 17.79 11.92 9.25
C ARG A 196 16.76 12.16 10.35
N GLY A 197 15.92 11.19 10.62
CA GLY A 197 14.91 11.24 11.68
C GLY A 197 14.63 9.88 12.28
N VAL A 198 14.25 9.85 13.56
CA VAL A 198 13.84 8.63 14.27
C VAL A 198 12.48 8.90 14.93
N PRO A 199 11.49 8.00 14.73
CA PRO A 199 10.19 8.11 15.40
C PRO A 199 10.33 8.08 16.93
N PRO A 200 9.62 8.93 17.68
CA PRO A 200 9.82 9.08 19.12
C PRO A 200 9.36 7.86 19.95
N ASN A 201 8.42 7.07 19.42
CA ASN A 201 7.82 5.92 20.13
C ASN A 201 8.20 4.58 19.53
N LEU A 202 9.34 4.51 18.83
CA LEU A 202 9.81 3.31 18.17
C LEU A 202 10.19 2.24 19.19
N VAL A 203 9.67 1.02 19.03
CA VAL A 203 9.91 -0.14 19.91
C VAL A 203 10.76 -1.20 19.21
N ASP A 204 10.57 -1.35 17.89
CA ASP A 204 11.27 -2.35 17.08
C ASP A 204 11.84 -1.65 15.83
N PHE A 205 13.15 -1.47 15.80
CA PHE A 205 13.86 -0.95 14.63
C PHE A 205 14.80 -2.00 14.07
N ARG A 206 14.66 -2.27 12.77
CA ARG A 206 15.51 -3.25 12.08
C ARG A 206 16.14 -2.63 10.85
N ALA A 207 17.47 -2.66 10.83
CA ALA A 207 18.32 -2.24 9.70
C ALA A 207 19.39 -3.32 9.42
N ILE A 208 18.99 -4.59 9.45
CA ILE A 208 19.89 -5.72 9.21
C ILE A 208 20.38 -5.66 7.75
N GLU A 209 21.67 -5.88 7.51
CA GLU A 209 22.28 -5.85 6.19
C GLU A 209 22.21 -4.47 5.48
N CYS A 210 22.05 -3.37 6.20
CA CYS A 210 22.19 -2.01 5.66
C CYS A 210 23.69 -1.64 5.63
N ILE A 211 24.43 -2.24 4.73
CA ILE A 211 25.91 -2.21 4.68
C ILE A 211 26.51 -0.83 4.40
N SER A 212 25.73 0.10 3.82
CA SER A 212 26.16 1.47 3.51
C SER A 212 25.88 2.46 4.64
N LEU A 213 25.26 2.02 5.74
CA LEU A 213 24.84 2.90 6.82
C LEU A 213 26.05 3.53 7.53
N SER A 214 26.09 4.87 7.61
CA SER A 214 27.20 5.61 8.21
C SER A 214 27.31 5.37 9.72
N SER A 215 28.54 5.48 10.25
CA SER A 215 28.81 5.31 11.69
C SER A 215 28.05 6.35 12.54
N SER A 216 27.86 7.58 12.03
CA SER A 216 27.09 8.63 12.70
C SER A 216 25.61 8.26 12.83
N SER A 217 25.01 7.69 11.78
CA SER A 217 23.62 7.21 11.80
C SER A 217 23.45 6.00 12.72
N SER A 218 24.43 5.10 12.77
CA SER A 218 24.43 3.97 13.70
C SER A 218 24.49 4.40 15.16
N SER A 219 25.25 5.45 15.47
CA SER A 219 25.36 5.98 16.85
C SER A 219 24.08 6.67 17.33
N MET A 220 23.30 7.28 16.45
CA MET A 220 21.99 7.85 16.80
C MET A 220 20.99 6.78 17.29
N LEU A 221 21.11 5.55 16.79
CA LEU A 221 20.25 4.42 17.19
C LEU A 221 20.65 3.82 18.54
N LEU A 222 21.93 3.99 18.95
CA LEU A 222 22.46 3.45 20.20
C LEU A 222 22.22 4.37 21.41
N ASN A 223 21.82 5.63 21.17
CA ASN A 223 21.66 6.66 22.22
C ASN A 223 20.18 6.94 22.56
N GLN A 224 19.26 6.09 22.16
CA GLN A 224 17.84 6.07 22.56
C GLN A 224 17.57 4.83 23.45
#